data_7ff850631e20c978e3954a97797fc582
#
_entry.id   7ff850631e20c978e3954a97797fc582
#
_cell.length_a   1.000
_cell.length_b   1.000
_cell.length_c   1.000
_cell.angle_alpha   90.00
_cell.angle_beta   90.00
_cell.angle_gamma   90.00
#
_symmetry.space_group_name_H-M   'P 1'
#
loop_
_entity.id
_entity.type
_entity.pdbx_description
1 polymer ?
#
loop_
_entity_poly.entity_id
_entity_poly.type
_entity_poly.pdbx_seq_one_letter_code
_entity_poly.pdbx_strand_id
1 'polypeptide(L)'
;QRFLVELVENDAEFLLGNRYFRHADSPPALNKLPVKAIVIACNTATAYGKPHIEKLVEATGLNIPVIGVVDAGARGALDLFNDGQSGTIGVLATRATVLAKAYPRAIEAEIARRRLAEGKLQIGVVQQGSLGMAGAIDGVAEFIVPADKANRPRDDYQGPSFTQPHARIDPAILPRYAFDFSQNRVLFAGTPEQPTVLQLNSVANYLKYDLVSLLETLRQTPDAKPLRAIILGCTHFPYHADLFHEELRRLADYQENGVYIYRDLIASGVKLIDPAYYVGRELYLRLAEASLLDPTLDTRPGQTRGEFYITVPHRGRPQVQLSAAGQFTHEYKYSPDRPQAGADYRAIPLRQEQLDSETAGRLRRQVPVVWEMLDEFHGRNDKA
;
A
#
# COMPACT_ATOMS: atom_id res chain seq x y z
N GLN A 1 2.89 1.14 -16.02
CA GLN A 1 3.72 0.07 -15.45
C GLN A 1 5.21 0.34 -15.66
N ARG A 2 5.68 0.58 -16.92
CA ARG A 2 7.08 0.83 -17.26
C ARG A 2 7.74 1.87 -16.36
N PHE A 3 7.14 3.05 -16.19
CA PHE A 3 7.68 4.12 -15.35
C PHE A 3 7.88 3.68 -13.88
N LEU A 4 6.93 2.93 -13.31
CA LEU A 4 7.07 2.41 -11.95
C LEU A 4 8.23 1.42 -11.83
N VAL A 5 8.37 0.51 -12.79
CA VAL A 5 9.49 -0.46 -12.80
C VAL A 5 10.83 0.26 -12.87
N GLU A 6 10.98 1.23 -13.77
CA GLU A 6 12.19 2.04 -13.89
C GLU A 6 12.53 2.79 -12.59
N LEU A 7 11.53 3.36 -11.90
CA LEU A 7 11.75 4.00 -10.60
C LEU A 7 12.27 3.00 -9.56
N VAL A 8 11.65 1.83 -9.48
CA VAL A 8 12.02 0.81 -8.50
C VAL A 8 13.43 0.23 -8.79
N GLU A 9 13.78 0.03 -10.06
CA GLU A 9 15.13 -0.38 -10.47
C GLU A 9 16.17 0.67 -10.06
N ASN A 10 15.91 1.94 -10.32
CA ASN A 10 16.84 3.02 -9.96
C ASN A 10 16.97 3.22 -8.45
N ASP A 11 15.88 3.04 -7.68
CA ASP A 11 15.96 3.05 -6.22
C ASP A 11 16.84 1.88 -5.71
N ALA A 12 16.76 0.71 -6.37
CA ALA A 12 17.64 -0.42 -6.06
C ALA A 12 19.11 -0.13 -6.44
N GLU A 13 19.37 0.45 -7.61
CA GLU A 13 20.73 0.90 -8.00
C GLU A 13 21.28 1.92 -7.00
N PHE A 14 20.45 2.87 -6.56
CA PHE A 14 20.84 3.82 -5.52
C PHE A 14 21.21 3.10 -4.20
N LEU A 15 20.41 2.13 -3.76
CA LEU A 15 20.67 1.39 -2.52
C LEU A 15 21.96 0.57 -2.61
N LEU A 16 22.22 -0.08 -3.74
CA LEU A 16 23.42 -0.89 -3.99
C LEU A 16 24.69 -0.03 -4.19
N GLY A 17 24.53 1.18 -4.72
CA GLY A 17 25.62 2.09 -5.02
C GLY A 17 26.06 2.92 -3.80
N ASN A 18 27.08 3.73 -4.01
CA ASN A 18 27.64 4.65 -3.02
C ASN A 18 27.35 6.13 -3.33
N ARG A 19 26.59 6.41 -4.40
CA ARG A 19 26.37 7.76 -4.94
C ARG A 19 25.04 8.35 -4.47
N TYR A 20 25.07 9.59 -4.03
CA TYR A 20 23.91 10.45 -3.83
C TYR A 20 24.26 11.91 -4.17
N PHE A 21 23.27 12.80 -4.10
CA PHE A 21 23.45 14.23 -4.33
C PHE A 21 23.04 15.00 -3.08
N ARG A 22 23.82 15.96 -2.61
CA ARG A 22 23.47 16.79 -1.44
C ARG A 22 22.22 17.64 -1.71
N HIS A 23 22.07 18.12 -2.96
CA HIS A 23 20.89 18.78 -3.50
C HIS A 23 20.77 18.50 -5.01
N ALA A 24 19.61 18.85 -5.60
CA ALA A 24 19.31 18.55 -7.00
C ALA A 24 20.41 19.01 -7.99
N ASP A 25 21.11 20.10 -7.70
CA ASP A 25 22.11 20.70 -8.60
C ASP A 25 23.56 20.50 -8.14
N SER A 26 23.81 19.77 -7.03
CA SER A 26 25.16 19.49 -6.54
C SER A 26 25.89 18.44 -7.38
N PRO A 27 27.23 18.41 -7.33
CA PRO A 27 27.98 17.25 -7.79
C PRO A 27 27.66 16.01 -6.95
N PRO A 28 27.90 14.78 -7.46
CA PRO A 28 27.66 13.57 -6.71
C PRO A 28 28.62 13.44 -5.52
N ALA A 29 28.08 13.01 -4.37
CA ALA A 29 28.83 12.49 -3.25
C ALA A 29 28.93 10.96 -3.37
N LEU A 30 30.05 10.35 -2.97
CA LEU A 30 30.38 8.94 -3.20
C LEU A 30 30.66 8.17 -1.89
N ASN A 31 30.05 8.57 -0.80
CA ASN A 31 30.30 8.03 0.53
C ASN A 31 29.08 7.38 1.21
N LYS A 32 27.99 7.10 0.44
CA LYS A 32 26.88 6.29 0.93
C LYS A 32 27.34 4.84 1.12
N LEU A 33 26.99 4.25 2.24
CA LEU A 33 27.27 2.84 2.51
C LEU A 33 26.35 1.92 1.69
N PRO A 34 26.83 0.77 1.19
CA PRO A 34 25.99 -0.24 0.56
C PRO A 34 25.06 -0.90 1.58
N VAL A 35 23.94 -1.46 1.09
CA VAL A 35 22.96 -2.12 1.92
C VAL A 35 23.20 -3.64 2.03
N LYS A 36 22.77 -4.23 3.13
CA LYS A 36 22.81 -5.70 3.38
C LYS A 36 21.58 -6.43 2.90
N ALA A 37 20.49 -5.72 2.61
CA ALA A 37 19.22 -6.23 2.11
C ALA A 37 18.46 -5.10 1.44
N ILE A 38 17.53 -5.46 0.54
CA ILE A 38 16.56 -4.52 -0.04
C ILE A 38 15.17 -4.94 0.41
N VAL A 39 14.39 -4.00 0.94
CA VAL A 39 12.98 -4.16 1.27
C VAL A 39 12.14 -3.28 0.34
N ILE A 40 11.18 -3.91 -0.36
CA ILE A 40 10.21 -3.20 -1.19
C ILE A 40 8.93 -3.05 -0.38
N ALA A 41 8.77 -1.89 0.27
CA ALA A 41 7.68 -1.64 1.21
C ALA A 41 6.32 -1.35 0.52
N CYS A 42 6.30 -1.01 -0.76
CA CYS A 42 5.09 -0.75 -1.53
C CYS A 42 4.56 -2.03 -2.19
N ASN A 43 3.26 -2.34 -2.01
CA ASN A 43 2.63 -3.51 -2.62
C ASN A 43 2.64 -3.46 -4.15
N THR A 44 2.32 -2.31 -4.74
CA THR A 44 2.34 -2.14 -6.19
C THR A 44 3.76 -2.25 -6.74
N ALA A 45 4.75 -1.66 -6.07
CA ALA A 45 6.16 -1.77 -6.44
C ALA A 45 6.67 -3.22 -6.32
N THR A 46 6.27 -3.96 -5.28
CA THR A 46 6.58 -5.39 -5.15
C THR A 46 5.97 -6.18 -6.30
N ALA A 47 4.70 -5.94 -6.62
CA ALA A 47 3.96 -6.68 -7.66
C ALA A 47 4.60 -6.60 -9.05
N TYR A 48 5.20 -5.47 -9.38
CA TYR A 48 5.77 -5.20 -10.71
C TYR A 48 7.31 -5.15 -10.72
N GLY A 49 7.95 -4.67 -9.66
CA GLY A 49 9.39 -4.37 -9.64
C GLY A 49 10.26 -5.45 -9.02
N LYS A 50 9.75 -6.25 -8.06
CA LYS A 50 10.57 -7.23 -7.33
C LYS A 50 11.38 -8.16 -8.25
N PRO A 51 10.81 -8.77 -9.32
CA PRO A 51 11.59 -9.65 -10.22
C PRO A 51 12.72 -8.91 -10.95
N HIS A 52 12.57 -7.62 -11.18
CA HIS A 52 13.60 -6.79 -11.82
C HIS A 52 14.75 -6.50 -10.85
N ILE A 53 14.42 -6.18 -9.58
CA ILE A 53 15.44 -5.98 -8.54
C ILE A 53 16.21 -7.27 -8.26
N GLU A 54 15.52 -8.43 -8.19
CA GLU A 54 16.18 -9.73 -8.00
C GLU A 54 17.21 -10.01 -9.11
N LYS A 55 16.84 -9.77 -10.38
CA LYS A 55 17.77 -9.89 -11.51
C LYS A 55 18.92 -8.90 -11.43
N LEU A 56 18.67 -7.66 -11.01
CA LEU A 56 19.71 -6.65 -10.81
C LEU A 56 20.71 -7.10 -9.75
N VAL A 57 20.22 -7.57 -8.59
CA VAL A 57 21.08 -8.08 -7.51
C VAL A 57 21.88 -9.30 -7.97
N GLU A 58 21.27 -10.23 -8.67
CA GLU A 58 21.95 -11.40 -9.26
C GLU A 58 23.06 -10.97 -10.21
N ALA A 59 22.80 -9.99 -11.10
CA ALA A 59 23.79 -9.47 -12.05
C ALA A 59 24.99 -8.80 -11.38
N THR A 60 24.82 -8.26 -10.17
CA THR A 60 25.94 -7.67 -9.39
C THR A 60 26.83 -8.71 -8.71
N GLY A 61 26.41 -9.97 -8.64
CA GLY A 61 27.05 -11.03 -7.84
C GLY A 61 26.92 -10.84 -6.33
N LEU A 62 26.14 -9.87 -5.86
CA LEU A 62 25.85 -9.64 -4.46
C LEU A 62 24.75 -10.63 -4.02
N ASN A 63 25.05 -11.46 -3.03
CA ASN A 63 24.07 -12.40 -2.47
C ASN A 63 23.31 -11.75 -1.31
N ILE A 64 22.55 -10.68 -1.58
CA ILE A 64 21.75 -10.00 -0.58
C ILE A 64 20.25 -10.30 -0.76
N PRO A 65 19.48 -10.42 0.32
CA PRO A 65 18.05 -10.70 0.23
C PRO A 65 17.26 -9.51 -0.33
N VAL A 66 16.30 -9.80 -1.22
CA VAL A 66 15.28 -8.87 -1.70
C VAL A 66 13.93 -9.32 -1.13
N ILE A 67 13.33 -8.51 -0.28
CA ILE A 67 12.11 -8.84 0.44
C ILE A 67 10.98 -7.92 -0.03
N GLY A 68 9.88 -8.53 -0.50
CA GLY A 68 8.70 -7.79 -0.90
C GLY A 68 7.53 -7.98 0.08
N VAL A 69 6.75 -6.93 0.29
CA VAL A 69 5.60 -6.97 1.21
C VAL A 69 4.53 -7.99 0.79
N VAL A 70 4.38 -8.28 -0.50
CA VAL A 70 3.37 -9.22 -1.01
C VAL A 70 3.66 -10.64 -0.52
N ASP A 71 4.89 -11.13 -0.71
CA ASP A 71 5.28 -12.50 -0.30
C ASP A 71 5.22 -12.66 1.22
N ALA A 72 5.68 -11.64 1.94
CA ALA A 72 5.65 -11.64 3.40
C ALA A 72 4.20 -11.65 3.93
N GLY A 73 3.32 -10.84 3.36
CA GLY A 73 1.90 -10.81 3.70
C GLY A 73 1.18 -12.14 3.39
N ALA A 74 1.50 -12.76 2.25
CA ALA A 74 0.96 -14.06 1.88
C ALA A 74 1.38 -15.15 2.89
N ARG A 75 2.66 -15.18 3.28
CA ARG A 75 3.15 -16.10 4.33
C ARG A 75 2.45 -15.89 5.66
N GLY A 76 2.29 -14.62 6.07
CA GLY A 76 1.60 -14.29 7.31
C GLY A 76 0.15 -14.71 7.34
N ALA A 77 -0.58 -14.53 6.23
CA ALA A 77 -1.96 -14.98 6.13
C ALA A 77 -2.07 -16.51 6.20
N LEU A 78 -1.14 -17.23 5.55
CA LEU A 78 -1.13 -18.69 5.55
C LEU A 78 -0.71 -19.32 6.89
N ASP A 79 -0.01 -18.59 7.75
CA ASP A 79 0.29 -19.06 9.12
C ASP A 79 -0.99 -19.38 9.93
N LEU A 80 -2.11 -18.74 9.61
CA LEU A 80 -3.41 -19.02 10.25
C LEU A 80 -3.99 -20.39 9.87
N PHE A 81 -3.55 -20.98 8.77
CA PHE A 81 -4.07 -22.26 8.27
C PHE A 81 -3.25 -23.47 8.77
N ASN A 82 -2.24 -23.25 9.60
CA ASN A 82 -1.50 -24.32 10.27
C ASN A 82 -2.36 -25.11 11.26
N ASP A 83 -3.55 -24.62 11.62
CA ASP A 83 -4.54 -25.31 12.43
C ASP A 83 -5.36 -26.38 11.65
N GLY A 84 -5.13 -26.48 10.34
CA GLY A 84 -5.83 -27.45 9.47
C GLY A 84 -7.27 -27.08 9.14
N GLN A 85 -7.73 -25.88 9.47
CA GLN A 85 -9.10 -25.42 9.16
C GLN A 85 -9.16 -24.71 7.82
N SER A 86 -10.10 -25.11 6.96
CA SER A 86 -10.40 -24.44 5.70
C SER A 86 -10.93 -23.01 5.90
N GLY A 87 -10.74 -22.16 4.91
CA GLY A 87 -11.22 -20.78 4.97
C GLY A 87 -10.82 -19.96 3.76
N THR A 88 -11.20 -18.69 3.75
CA THR A 88 -10.87 -17.75 2.69
C THR A 88 -9.95 -16.64 3.21
N ILE A 89 -8.96 -16.27 2.40
CA ILE A 89 -8.14 -15.08 2.56
C ILE A 89 -8.73 -13.98 1.67
N GLY A 90 -9.19 -12.90 2.29
CA GLY A 90 -9.51 -11.66 1.58
C GLY A 90 -8.23 -10.86 1.32
N VAL A 91 -8.12 -10.26 0.16
CA VAL A 91 -7.04 -9.32 -0.16
C VAL A 91 -7.68 -7.97 -0.49
N LEU A 92 -7.39 -6.97 0.30
CA LEU A 92 -7.81 -5.61 0.06
C LEU A 92 -6.57 -4.79 -0.28
N ALA A 93 -6.44 -4.43 -1.55
CA ALA A 93 -5.23 -3.78 -2.07
C ALA A 93 -5.58 -2.72 -3.12
N THR A 94 -4.60 -1.92 -3.52
CA THR A 94 -4.82 -1.00 -4.65
C THR A 94 -5.22 -1.77 -5.90
N ARG A 95 -6.03 -1.15 -6.76
CA ARG A 95 -6.45 -1.74 -8.02
C ARG A 95 -5.27 -2.27 -8.86
N ALA A 96 -4.15 -1.54 -8.89
CA ALA A 96 -2.96 -1.97 -9.63
C ALA A 96 -2.37 -3.29 -9.07
N THR A 97 -2.31 -3.45 -7.76
CA THR A 97 -1.84 -4.67 -7.09
C THR A 97 -2.76 -5.86 -7.39
N VAL A 98 -4.08 -5.64 -7.38
CA VAL A 98 -5.08 -6.67 -7.69
C VAL A 98 -5.00 -7.10 -9.16
N LEU A 99 -4.91 -6.15 -10.09
CA LEU A 99 -4.76 -6.43 -11.52
C LEU A 99 -3.49 -7.23 -11.83
N ALA A 100 -2.42 -7.02 -11.08
CA ALA A 100 -1.19 -7.81 -11.18
C ALA A 100 -1.36 -9.25 -10.66
N LYS A 101 -2.47 -9.60 -10.00
CA LYS A 101 -2.69 -10.89 -9.34
C LYS A 101 -1.53 -11.28 -8.39
N ALA A 102 -0.90 -10.28 -7.76
CA ALA A 102 0.33 -10.50 -7.02
C ALA A 102 0.10 -11.40 -5.79
N TYR A 103 -0.91 -11.11 -4.99
CA TYR A 103 -1.25 -11.92 -3.82
C TYR A 103 -1.73 -13.34 -4.14
N PRO A 104 -2.67 -13.58 -5.08
CA PRO A 104 -3.05 -14.94 -5.46
C PRO A 104 -1.84 -15.78 -5.84
N ARG A 105 -0.94 -15.27 -6.70
CA ARG A 105 0.26 -16.00 -7.08
C ARG A 105 1.19 -16.29 -5.91
N ALA A 106 1.40 -15.32 -5.02
CA ALA A 106 2.23 -15.50 -3.83
C ALA A 106 1.63 -16.53 -2.86
N ILE A 107 0.31 -16.50 -2.66
CA ILE A 107 -0.43 -17.45 -1.82
C ILE A 107 -0.36 -18.85 -2.43
N GLU A 108 -0.64 -19.00 -3.73
CA GLU A 108 -0.55 -20.28 -4.45
C GLU A 108 0.85 -20.90 -4.37
N ALA A 109 1.89 -20.10 -4.63
CA ALA A 109 3.28 -20.53 -4.53
C ALA A 109 3.63 -20.99 -3.11
N GLU A 110 3.16 -20.28 -2.09
CA GLU A 110 3.42 -20.61 -0.70
C GLU A 110 2.60 -21.82 -0.23
N ILE A 111 1.36 -22.01 -0.70
CA ILE A 111 0.58 -23.25 -0.49
C ILE A 111 1.32 -24.45 -1.06
N ALA A 112 1.83 -24.33 -2.28
CA ALA A 112 2.60 -25.39 -2.92
C ALA A 112 3.90 -25.70 -2.15
N ARG A 113 4.64 -24.67 -1.72
CA ARG A 113 5.86 -24.80 -0.93
C ARG A 113 5.63 -25.51 0.40
N ARG A 114 4.54 -25.19 1.10
CA ARG A 114 4.16 -25.81 2.40
C ARG A 114 3.42 -27.13 2.25
N ARG A 115 3.09 -27.55 1.02
CA ARG A 115 2.28 -28.75 0.72
C ARG A 115 0.90 -28.75 1.42
N LEU A 116 0.33 -27.59 1.65
CA LEU A 116 -0.97 -27.47 2.33
C LEU A 116 -2.12 -28.08 1.53
N ALA A 117 -1.98 -28.21 0.22
CA ALA A 117 -3.00 -28.80 -0.66
C ALA A 117 -2.99 -30.34 -0.67
N GLU A 118 -2.02 -31.02 -0.04
CA GLU A 118 -1.96 -32.50 0.00
C GLU A 118 -3.02 -33.13 0.92
N GLY A 119 -3.79 -32.30 1.65
CA GLY A 119 -4.89 -32.70 2.53
C GLY A 119 -6.27 -32.26 2.06
N LYS A 120 -7.27 -32.35 2.94
CA LYS A 120 -8.62 -31.84 2.70
C LYS A 120 -8.76 -30.33 2.91
N LEU A 121 -7.66 -29.64 3.19
CA LEU A 121 -7.65 -28.21 3.47
C LEU A 121 -7.99 -27.39 2.22
N GLN A 122 -9.03 -26.58 2.32
CA GLN A 122 -9.45 -25.68 1.24
C GLN A 122 -9.17 -24.22 1.64
N ILE A 123 -8.28 -23.57 0.88
CA ILE A 123 -7.93 -22.16 1.08
C ILE A 123 -8.40 -21.38 -0.15
N GLY A 124 -9.45 -20.59 0.03
CA GLY A 124 -9.94 -19.67 -0.99
C GLY A 124 -9.21 -18.32 -0.94
N VAL A 125 -9.19 -17.60 -2.08
CA VAL A 125 -8.68 -16.24 -2.16
C VAL A 125 -9.69 -15.37 -2.90
N VAL A 126 -10.13 -14.29 -2.27
CA VAL A 126 -10.95 -13.25 -2.91
C VAL A 126 -10.23 -11.92 -2.81
N GLN A 127 -10.40 -11.06 -3.82
CA GLN A 127 -9.70 -9.78 -3.87
C GLN A 127 -10.68 -8.63 -4.13
N GLN A 128 -10.44 -7.50 -3.44
CA GLN A 128 -11.07 -6.22 -3.74
C GLN A 128 -9.98 -5.20 -4.10
N GLY A 129 -10.10 -4.65 -5.30
CA GLY A 129 -9.25 -3.57 -5.79
C GLY A 129 -9.78 -2.22 -5.35
N SER A 130 -9.23 -1.67 -4.29
CA SER A 130 -9.61 -0.35 -3.79
C SER A 130 -9.27 0.75 -4.80
N LEU A 131 -10.26 1.54 -5.17
CA LEU A 131 -10.10 2.75 -5.99
C LEU A 131 -10.32 3.97 -5.09
N GLY A 132 -9.23 4.65 -4.75
CA GLY A 132 -9.27 5.94 -4.07
C GLY A 132 -9.08 5.92 -2.56
N MET A 133 -9.21 4.79 -1.84
CA MET A 133 -9.04 4.79 -0.38
C MET A 133 -7.64 5.28 0.05
N ALA A 134 -6.58 4.81 -0.62
CA ALA A 134 -5.23 5.30 -0.32
C ALA A 134 -5.09 6.81 -0.61
N GLY A 135 -5.62 7.28 -1.75
CA GLY A 135 -5.64 8.71 -2.07
C GLY A 135 -6.50 9.54 -1.11
N ALA A 136 -7.61 8.98 -0.63
CA ALA A 136 -8.44 9.65 0.39
C ALA A 136 -7.70 9.75 1.73
N ILE A 137 -6.91 8.75 2.12
CA ILE A 137 -6.06 8.80 3.32
C ILE A 137 -4.98 9.88 3.16
N ASP A 138 -4.44 10.05 1.95
CA ASP A 138 -3.42 11.06 1.65
C ASP A 138 -4.00 12.46 1.37
N GLY A 139 -5.33 12.63 1.38
CA GLY A 139 -5.97 13.93 1.11
C GLY A 139 -5.93 14.35 -0.37
N VAL A 140 -5.78 13.39 -1.30
CA VAL A 140 -5.75 13.65 -2.75
C VAL A 140 -7.11 14.16 -3.22
N ALA A 141 -7.12 15.35 -3.84
CA ALA A 141 -8.34 16.11 -4.15
C ALA A 141 -9.33 15.37 -5.05
N GLU A 142 -8.87 14.51 -5.95
CA GLU A 142 -9.71 13.68 -6.82
C GLU A 142 -10.53 12.63 -6.06
N PHE A 143 -10.19 12.34 -4.80
CA PHE A 143 -10.85 11.34 -3.96
C PHE A 143 -11.56 11.93 -2.75
N ILE A 144 -10.99 12.96 -2.13
CA ILE A 144 -11.53 13.57 -0.91
C ILE A 144 -11.24 15.07 -0.89
N VAL A 145 -12.18 15.83 -0.34
CA VAL A 145 -12.00 17.24 -0.06
C VAL A 145 -12.50 17.59 1.35
N PRO A 146 -11.95 18.61 2.01
CA PRO A 146 -12.45 19.07 3.30
C PRO A 146 -13.95 19.30 3.26
N ALA A 147 -14.66 18.88 4.32
CA ALA A 147 -16.12 18.95 4.37
C ALA A 147 -16.69 20.37 4.27
N ASP A 148 -15.91 21.37 4.64
CA ASP A 148 -16.25 22.79 4.51
C ASP A 148 -16.09 23.34 3.08
N LYS A 149 -15.35 22.64 2.22
CA LYS A 149 -15.06 23.07 0.83
C LYS A 149 -15.96 22.44 -0.23
N ALA A 150 -16.70 21.39 0.09
CA ALA A 150 -17.60 20.73 -0.84
C ALA A 150 -18.90 20.30 -0.16
N ASN A 151 -20.03 20.72 -0.72
CA ASN A 151 -21.38 20.34 -0.29
C ASN A 151 -22.23 19.73 -1.45
N ARG A 152 -21.62 19.47 -2.60
CA ARG A 152 -22.27 18.93 -3.79
C ARG A 152 -21.29 18.04 -4.57
N PRO A 153 -21.79 17.14 -5.44
CA PRO A 153 -20.96 16.35 -6.33
C PRO A 153 -20.01 17.20 -7.17
N ARG A 154 -18.85 16.64 -7.48
CA ARG A 154 -17.75 17.28 -8.21
C ARG A 154 -17.46 16.55 -9.52
N ASP A 155 -17.09 17.29 -10.55
CA ASP A 155 -16.81 16.74 -11.90
C ASP A 155 -15.44 16.03 -11.97
N ASP A 156 -14.48 16.44 -11.11
CA ASP A 156 -13.13 15.90 -11.05
C ASP A 156 -13.00 14.62 -10.17
N TYR A 157 -14.10 14.18 -9.56
CA TYR A 157 -14.09 13.01 -8.69
C TYR A 157 -13.81 11.70 -9.45
N GLN A 158 -12.85 10.91 -8.94
CA GLN A 158 -12.41 9.66 -9.57
C GLN A 158 -12.65 8.40 -8.72
N GLY A 159 -13.24 8.53 -7.54
CA GLY A 159 -13.52 7.42 -6.63
C GLY A 159 -14.76 6.59 -7.01
N PRO A 160 -15.20 5.68 -6.13
CA PRO A 160 -16.38 4.84 -6.32
C PRO A 160 -17.65 5.68 -6.52
N SER A 161 -18.45 5.33 -7.52
CA SER A 161 -19.72 5.98 -7.84
C SER A 161 -20.67 5.03 -8.57
N PHE A 162 -21.90 5.44 -8.84
CA PHE A 162 -22.84 4.63 -9.65
C PHE A 162 -22.40 4.39 -11.08
N THR A 163 -21.55 5.26 -11.62
CA THR A 163 -21.10 5.24 -13.02
C THR A 163 -19.63 4.84 -13.20
N GLN A 164 -18.86 4.71 -12.10
CA GLN A 164 -17.45 4.33 -12.19
C GLN A 164 -17.29 2.86 -12.60
N PRO A 165 -16.79 2.56 -13.81
CA PRO A 165 -16.83 1.19 -14.35
C PRO A 165 -15.99 0.18 -13.56
N HIS A 166 -15.01 0.67 -12.80
CA HIS A 166 -14.07 -0.18 -12.06
C HIS A 166 -14.26 -0.18 -10.54
N ALA A 167 -15.21 0.63 -10.06
CA ALA A 167 -15.55 0.76 -8.65
C ALA A 167 -17.00 1.25 -8.54
N ARG A 168 -17.90 0.47 -9.14
CA ARG A 168 -19.32 0.81 -9.18
C ARG A 168 -19.96 0.55 -7.83
N ILE A 169 -20.61 1.56 -7.28
CA ILE A 169 -21.53 1.39 -6.15
C ILE A 169 -22.82 0.81 -6.73
N ASP A 170 -23.26 -0.33 -6.20
CA ASP A 170 -24.50 -0.96 -6.62
C ASP A 170 -25.70 -0.35 -5.88
N PRO A 171 -26.61 0.36 -6.59
CA PRO A 171 -27.77 0.95 -5.96
C PRO A 171 -28.73 -0.08 -5.32
N ALA A 172 -28.76 -1.31 -5.81
CA ALA A 172 -29.66 -2.35 -5.32
C ALA A 172 -29.30 -2.81 -3.89
N ILE A 173 -28.04 -2.63 -3.49
CA ILE A 173 -27.55 -2.99 -2.16
C ILE A 173 -27.06 -1.76 -1.37
N LEU A 174 -27.51 -0.57 -1.74
CA LEU A 174 -27.06 0.67 -1.10
C LEU A 174 -27.15 0.65 0.45
N PRO A 175 -28.19 0.08 1.07
CA PRO A 175 -28.28 -0.03 2.53
C PRO A 175 -27.17 -0.86 3.17
N ARG A 176 -26.59 -1.85 2.46
CA ARG A 176 -25.51 -2.71 2.97
C ARG A 176 -24.23 -1.93 3.26
N TYR A 177 -23.94 -0.91 2.44
CA TYR A 177 -22.77 -0.07 2.65
C TYR A 177 -22.89 0.79 3.93
N ALA A 178 -24.10 1.14 4.33
CA ALA A 178 -24.38 2.01 5.50
C ALA A 178 -23.51 3.29 5.48
N PHE A 179 -23.42 3.96 4.32
CA PHE A 179 -22.67 5.18 4.19
C PHE A 179 -23.11 6.25 5.16
N ASP A 180 -22.17 6.95 5.73
CA ASP A 180 -22.42 8.11 6.57
C ASP A 180 -22.54 9.36 5.70
N PHE A 181 -23.75 9.90 5.61
CA PHE A 181 -24.08 11.11 4.85
C PHE A 181 -23.87 12.41 5.65
N SER A 182 -23.59 12.31 6.95
CA SER A 182 -23.42 13.48 7.79
C SER A 182 -22.15 14.26 7.41
N GLN A 183 -22.12 15.55 7.68
CA GLN A 183 -20.94 16.41 7.55
C GLN A 183 -20.24 16.32 6.17
N ASN A 184 -21.01 16.19 5.09
CA ASN A 184 -20.49 16.05 3.73
C ASN A 184 -19.51 14.87 3.54
N ARG A 185 -19.64 13.79 4.34
CA ARG A 185 -18.85 12.55 4.16
C ARG A 185 -19.24 11.75 2.93
N VAL A 186 -20.40 12.08 2.36
CA VAL A 186 -20.84 11.71 1.01
C VAL A 186 -21.30 12.99 0.34
N LEU A 187 -20.86 13.20 -0.91
CA LEU A 187 -21.38 14.26 -1.77
C LEU A 187 -22.39 13.63 -2.72
N PHE A 188 -23.62 14.13 -2.74
CA PHE A 188 -24.70 13.48 -3.46
C PHE A 188 -25.67 14.48 -4.08
N ALA A 189 -26.45 14.02 -5.07
CA ALA A 189 -27.64 14.67 -5.57
C ALA A 189 -28.84 13.76 -5.33
N GLY A 190 -30.02 14.31 -5.14
CA GLY A 190 -31.22 13.58 -4.70
C GLY A 190 -31.36 13.57 -3.19
N THR A 191 -31.85 12.47 -2.62
CA THR A 191 -31.94 12.27 -1.15
C THR A 191 -30.96 11.18 -0.69
N PRO A 192 -30.62 11.11 0.62
CA PRO A 192 -29.78 10.04 1.14
C PRO A 192 -30.31 8.64 0.86
N GLU A 193 -31.62 8.45 0.83
CA GLU A 193 -32.31 7.19 0.58
C GLU A 193 -32.36 6.83 -0.92
N GLN A 194 -32.38 7.86 -1.79
CA GLN A 194 -32.45 7.73 -3.24
C GLN A 194 -31.52 8.72 -3.93
N PRO A 195 -30.20 8.59 -3.78
CA PRO A 195 -29.26 9.47 -4.45
C PRO A 195 -29.21 9.18 -5.95
N THR A 196 -29.22 10.22 -6.77
CA THR A 196 -29.01 10.13 -8.21
C THR A 196 -27.54 10.23 -8.60
N VAL A 197 -26.75 10.91 -7.77
CA VAL A 197 -25.28 10.93 -7.82
C VAL A 197 -24.77 10.65 -6.42
N LEU A 198 -23.67 9.88 -6.31
CA LEU A 198 -23.04 9.56 -5.05
C LEU A 198 -21.53 9.51 -5.21
N GLN A 199 -20.80 10.25 -4.37
CA GLN A 199 -19.36 10.34 -4.32
C GLN A 199 -18.90 10.24 -2.85
N LEU A 200 -18.00 9.30 -2.56
CA LEU A 200 -17.47 9.12 -1.21
C LEU A 200 -16.50 10.26 -0.85
N ASN A 201 -16.66 10.82 0.34
CA ASN A 201 -15.84 11.93 0.81
C ASN A 201 -15.33 11.70 2.26
N SER A 202 -15.14 10.46 2.65
CA SER A 202 -14.47 10.09 3.90
C SER A 202 -13.82 8.73 3.81
N VAL A 203 -12.67 8.55 4.47
CA VAL A 203 -11.94 7.27 4.53
C VAL A 203 -12.86 6.13 5.02
N ALA A 204 -13.70 6.40 6.02
CA ALA A 204 -14.63 5.40 6.54
C ALA A 204 -15.62 4.90 5.47
N ASN A 205 -16.14 5.79 4.62
CA ASN A 205 -17.06 5.38 3.55
C ASN A 205 -16.34 4.62 2.42
N TYR A 206 -15.09 4.95 2.10
CA TYR A 206 -14.26 4.13 1.21
C TYR A 206 -14.05 2.72 1.76
N LEU A 207 -13.73 2.61 3.06
CA LEU A 207 -13.56 1.32 3.73
C LEU A 207 -14.84 0.48 3.70
N LYS A 208 -15.99 1.08 3.99
CA LYS A 208 -17.31 0.43 3.92
C LYS A 208 -17.59 -0.10 2.51
N TYR A 209 -17.33 0.73 1.48
CA TYR A 209 -17.45 0.30 0.09
C TYR A 209 -16.58 -0.92 -0.21
N ASP A 210 -15.30 -0.86 0.15
CA ASP A 210 -14.34 -1.92 -0.14
C ASP A 210 -14.68 -3.24 0.59
N LEU A 211 -15.07 -3.18 1.86
CA LEU A 211 -15.44 -4.38 2.63
C LEU A 211 -16.74 -5.02 2.13
N VAL A 212 -17.77 -4.23 1.84
CA VAL A 212 -19.01 -4.76 1.27
C VAL A 212 -18.73 -5.39 -0.09
N SER A 213 -17.95 -4.74 -0.96
CA SER A 213 -17.59 -5.27 -2.27
C SER A 213 -16.80 -6.58 -2.17
N LEU A 214 -15.88 -6.70 -1.20
CA LEU A 214 -15.15 -7.94 -0.93
C LEU A 214 -16.08 -9.06 -0.50
N LEU A 215 -17.01 -8.79 0.42
CA LEU A 215 -17.97 -9.78 0.93
C LEU A 215 -19.01 -10.16 -0.12
N GLU A 216 -19.45 -9.24 -0.99
CA GLU A 216 -20.33 -9.58 -2.11
C GLU A 216 -19.60 -10.49 -3.13
N THR A 217 -18.32 -10.25 -3.38
CA THR A 217 -17.50 -11.16 -4.20
C THR A 217 -17.41 -12.54 -3.56
N LEU A 218 -17.16 -12.61 -2.25
CA LEU A 218 -17.12 -13.88 -1.52
C LEU A 218 -18.48 -14.59 -1.55
N ARG A 219 -19.58 -13.87 -1.36
CA ARG A 219 -20.95 -14.41 -1.36
C ARG A 219 -21.33 -15.01 -2.72
N GLN A 220 -20.81 -14.47 -3.80
CA GLN A 220 -21.04 -14.96 -5.17
C GLN A 220 -20.07 -16.08 -5.57
N THR A 221 -19.05 -16.36 -4.77
CA THR A 221 -18.07 -17.42 -5.06
C THR A 221 -18.65 -18.78 -4.66
N PRO A 222 -18.80 -19.75 -5.59
CA PRO A 222 -19.33 -21.08 -5.28
C PRO A 222 -18.46 -21.79 -4.23
N ASP A 223 -19.10 -22.47 -3.29
CA ASP A 223 -18.47 -23.26 -2.23
C ASP A 223 -17.45 -22.49 -1.38
N ALA A 224 -17.54 -21.15 -1.37
CA ALA A 224 -16.67 -20.30 -0.59
C ALA A 224 -16.68 -20.68 0.89
N LYS A 225 -15.50 -20.72 1.49
CA LYS A 225 -15.35 -20.91 2.94
C LYS A 225 -15.35 -19.55 3.63
N PRO A 226 -15.69 -19.50 4.94
CA PRO A 226 -15.70 -18.24 5.67
C PRO A 226 -14.38 -17.49 5.59
N LEU A 227 -14.46 -16.17 5.57
CA LEU A 227 -13.33 -15.26 5.57
C LEU A 227 -12.59 -15.35 6.91
N ARG A 228 -11.35 -15.82 6.92
CA ARG A 228 -10.52 -15.98 8.13
C ARG A 228 -9.47 -14.90 8.28
N ALA A 229 -9.01 -14.34 7.17
CA ALA A 229 -8.03 -13.28 7.15
C ALA A 229 -8.35 -12.24 6.10
N ILE A 230 -7.96 -11.00 6.35
CA ILE A 230 -7.89 -9.94 5.33
C ILE A 230 -6.45 -9.42 5.30
N ILE A 231 -5.79 -9.56 4.16
CA ILE A 231 -4.50 -8.92 3.93
C ILE A 231 -4.76 -7.45 3.58
N LEU A 232 -4.18 -6.55 4.37
CA LEU A 232 -4.19 -5.11 4.14
C LEU A 232 -3.08 -4.76 3.13
N GLY A 233 -3.35 -5.03 1.84
CA GLY A 233 -2.41 -4.97 0.73
C GLY A 233 -2.10 -3.55 0.23
N CYS A 234 -2.16 -2.57 1.11
CA CYS A 234 -1.68 -1.21 0.92
C CYS A 234 -1.13 -0.68 2.24
N THR A 235 0.01 -0.01 2.21
CA THR A 235 0.70 0.50 3.40
C THR A 235 -0.10 1.54 4.20
N HIS A 236 -1.14 2.14 3.60
CA HIS A 236 -2.03 3.08 4.26
C HIS A 236 -3.11 2.41 5.13
N PHE A 237 -3.53 1.19 4.79
CA PHE A 237 -4.70 0.54 5.40
C PHE A 237 -4.52 0.13 6.86
N PRO A 238 -3.34 -0.36 7.32
CA PRO A 238 -3.14 -0.76 8.71
C PRO A 238 -3.41 0.35 9.74
N TYR A 239 -3.23 1.62 9.36
CA TYR A 239 -3.52 2.76 10.24
C TYR A 239 -5.02 2.93 10.56
N HIS A 240 -5.89 2.20 9.87
CA HIS A 240 -7.34 2.21 10.06
C HIS A 240 -7.87 0.85 10.54
N ALA A 241 -7.03 0.00 11.14
CA ALA A 241 -7.39 -1.35 11.59
C ALA A 241 -8.65 -1.38 12.48
N ASP A 242 -8.81 -0.40 13.36
CA ASP A 242 -9.98 -0.29 14.24
C ASP A 242 -11.28 -0.14 13.45
N LEU A 243 -11.28 0.70 12.39
CA LEU A 243 -12.43 0.86 11.50
C LEU A 243 -12.75 -0.43 10.74
N PHE A 244 -11.74 -1.20 10.32
CA PHE A 244 -11.94 -2.52 9.72
C PHE A 244 -12.64 -3.48 10.70
N HIS A 245 -12.19 -3.54 11.94
CA HIS A 245 -12.78 -4.40 12.95
C HIS A 245 -14.22 -3.97 13.30
N GLU A 246 -14.49 -2.67 13.38
CA GLU A 246 -15.82 -2.14 13.63
C GLU A 246 -16.78 -2.52 12.49
N GLU A 247 -16.37 -2.29 11.25
CA GLU A 247 -17.19 -2.54 10.08
C GLU A 247 -17.43 -4.05 9.86
N LEU A 248 -16.44 -4.92 10.09
CA LEU A 248 -16.60 -6.37 10.04
C LEU A 248 -17.63 -6.87 11.07
N ARG A 249 -17.63 -6.30 12.29
CA ARG A 249 -18.65 -6.62 13.30
C ARG A 249 -20.05 -6.18 12.87
N ARG A 250 -20.16 -4.94 12.35
CA ARG A 250 -21.42 -4.43 11.80
C ARG A 250 -21.96 -5.33 10.69
N LEU A 251 -21.10 -5.74 9.76
CA LEU A 251 -21.49 -6.60 8.63
C LEU A 251 -21.89 -8.02 9.09
N ALA A 252 -21.20 -8.59 10.07
CA ALA A 252 -21.59 -9.87 10.66
C ALA A 252 -22.98 -9.84 11.29
N ASP A 253 -23.41 -8.68 11.83
CA ASP A 253 -24.72 -8.49 12.44
C ASP A 253 -25.78 -7.90 11.50
N TYR A 254 -25.39 -7.58 10.25
CA TYR A 254 -26.31 -6.97 9.29
C TYR A 254 -27.38 -7.96 8.81
N GLN A 255 -28.64 -7.51 8.85
CA GLN A 255 -29.81 -8.29 8.47
C GLN A 255 -30.66 -7.56 7.42
N GLU A 256 -31.22 -8.34 6.51
CA GLU A 256 -32.31 -7.93 5.62
C GLU A 256 -33.52 -8.87 5.88
N ASN A 257 -34.66 -8.28 6.21
CA ASN A 257 -35.88 -9.05 6.52
C ASN A 257 -35.68 -10.16 7.59
N GLY A 258 -34.83 -9.91 8.59
CA GLY A 258 -34.51 -10.87 9.65
C GLY A 258 -33.49 -11.94 9.27
N VAL A 259 -32.91 -11.88 8.07
CA VAL A 259 -31.88 -12.83 7.61
C VAL A 259 -30.53 -12.16 7.66
N TYR A 260 -29.55 -12.80 8.30
CA TYR A 260 -28.16 -12.35 8.29
C TYR A 260 -27.52 -12.55 6.92
N ILE A 261 -26.99 -11.47 6.34
CA ILE A 261 -26.47 -11.51 4.97
C ILE A 261 -25.03 -12.00 4.91
N TYR A 262 -24.19 -11.63 5.89
CA TYR A 262 -22.75 -11.91 5.86
C TYR A 262 -22.24 -12.75 7.02
N ARG A 263 -23.07 -13.07 8.01
CA ARG A 263 -22.65 -13.78 9.24
C ARG A 263 -21.87 -15.06 8.95
N ASP A 264 -22.40 -15.91 8.08
CA ASP A 264 -21.79 -17.20 7.74
C ASP A 264 -20.57 -17.07 6.83
N LEU A 265 -20.37 -15.90 6.23
CA LEU A 265 -19.21 -15.58 5.40
C LEU A 265 -18.03 -15.04 6.21
N ILE A 266 -18.24 -14.64 7.45
CA ILE A 266 -17.22 -14.01 8.31
C ILE A 266 -16.92 -14.98 9.46
N ALA A 267 -15.71 -15.55 9.46
CA ALA A 267 -15.31 -16.43 10.56
C ALA A 267 -15.22 -15.67 11.89
N SER A 268 -15.51 -16.35 12.99
CA SER A 268 -15.28 -15.76 14.32
C SER A 268 -13.80 -15.37 14.46
N GLY A 269 -13.52 -14.09 14.70
CA GLY A 269 -12.18 -13.59 14.93
C GLY A 269 -11.31 -13.46 13.66
N VAL A 270 -11.89 -12.99 12.54
CA VAL A 270 -11.13 -12.61 11.32
C VAL A 270 -9.89 -11.81 11.69
N LYS A 271 -8.75 -12.21 11.15
CA LYS A 271 -7.47 -11.54 11.38
C LYS A 271 -7.16 -10.54 10.27
N LEU A 272 -6.80 -9.34 10.64
CA LEU A 272 -6.18 -8.37 9.74
C LEU A 272 -4.68 -8.66 9.67
N ILE A 273 -4.18 -8.82 8.46
CA ILE A 273 -2.77 -9.11 8.20
C ILE A 273 -2.13 -7.83 7.70
N ASP A 274 -1.28 -7.23 8.53
CA ASP A 274 -0.39 -6.15 8.12
C ASP A 274 0.90 -6.75 7.53
N PRO A 275 1.13 -6.62 6.21
CA PRO A 275 2.33 -7.18 5.58
C PRO A 275 3.64 -6.61 6.14
N ALA A 276 3.64 -5.39 6.67
CA ALA A 276 4.86 -4.74 7.19
C ALA A 276 5.44 -5.50 8.39
N TYR A 277 4.57 -6.02 9.27
CA TYR A 277 5.02 -6.85 10.39
C TYR A 277 5.79 -8.09 9.92
N TYR A 278 5.28 -8.77 8.90
CA TYR A 278 5.89 -9.99 8.36
C TYR A 278 7.15 -9.71 7.56
N VAL A 279 7.24 -8.54 6.91
CA VAL A 279 8.48 -8.07 6.27
C VAL A 279 9.59 -7.86 7.30
N GLY A 280 9.29 -7.19 8.41
CA GLY A 280 10.27 -6.99 9.49
C GLY A 280 10.79 -8.32 10.05
N ARG A 281 9.87 -9.26 10.31
CA ARG A 281 10.21 -10.63 10.74
C ARG A 281 11.10 -11.36 9.72
N GLU A 282 10.74 -11.30 8.44
CA GLU A 282 11.51 -11.97 7.38
C GLU A 282 12.90 -11.35 7.21
N LEU A 283 13.00 -10.02 7.25
CA LEU A 283 14.28 -9.32 7.19
C LEU A 283 15.21 -9.79 8.32
N TYR A 284 14.71 -9.83 9.54
CA TYR A 284 15.47 -10.33 10.68
C TYR A 284 15.98 -11.76 10.46
N LEU A 285 15.10 -12.67 10.06
CA LEU A 285 15.46 -14.08 9.83
C LEU A 285 16.49 -14.24 8.70
N ARG A 286 16.33 -13.52 7.59
CA ARG A 286 17.27 -13.56 6.46
C ARG A 286 18.64 -13.02 6.82
N LEU A 287 18.70 -11.92 7.57
CA LEU A 287 19.97 -11.36 8.05
C LEU A 287 20.63 -12.28 9.08
N ALA A 288 19.86 -12.95 9.95
CA ALA A 288 20.38 -13.95 10.87
C ALA A 288 20.97 -15.16 10.16
N GLU A 289 20.24 -15.74 9.20
CA GLU A 289 20.71 -16.87 8.38
C GLU A 289 22.01 -16.53 7.62
N ALA A 290 22.11 -15.31 7.10
CA ALA A 290 23.29 -14.82 6.39
C ALA A 290 24.44 -14.37 7.31
N SER A 291 24.29 -14.44 8.65
CA SER A 291 25.24 -13.91 9.65
C SER A 291 25.56 -12.43 9.45
N LEU A 292 24.56 -11.65 9.00
CA LEU A 292 24.67 -10.22 8.72
C LEU A 292 24.07 -9.34 9.83
N LEU A 293 23.51 -9.93 10.89
CA LEU A 293 23.09 -9.17 12.08
C LEU A 293 24.31 -8.55 12.75
N ASP A 294 24.17 -7.31 13.21
CA ASP A 294 25.19 -6.65 14.00
C ASP A 294 24.91 -6.92 15.49
N PRO A 295 25.73 -7.76 16.16
CA PRO A 295 25.52 -8.08 17.58
C PRO A 295 25.84 -6.90 18.50
N THR A 296 26.50 -5.85 17.98
CA THR A 296 26.87 -4.65 18.73
C THR A 296 25.87 -3.52 18.58
N LEU A 297 24.84 -3.72 17.71
CA LEU A 297 23.85 -2.69 17.47
C LEU A 297 23.05 -2.41 18.74
N ASP A 298 23.15 -1.17 19.20
CA ASP A 298 22.35 -0.69 20.31
C ASP A 298 20.91 -0.42 19.81
N THR A 299 19.97 -1.24 20.28
CA THR A 299 18.56 -1.14 19.91
C THR A 299 17.76 -0.16 20.78
N ARG A 300 18.44 0.54 21.71
CA ARG A 300 17.76 1.55 22.54
C ARG A 300 17.23 2.70 21.66
N PRO A 301 16.06 3.27 22.02
CA PRO A 301 15.56 4.48 21.34
C PRO A 301 16.64 5.58 21.32
N GLY A 302 16.77 6.27 20.18
CA GLY A 302 17.77 7.32 19.98
C GLY A 302 19.19 6.83 19.60
N GLN A 303 19.43 5.51 19.56
CA GLN A 303 20.71 4.93 19.11
C GLN A 303 20.64 4.37 17.68
N THR A 304 19.44 4.18 17.16
CA THR A 304 19.22 3.66 15.79
C THR A 304 19.40 4.79 14.78
N ARG A 305 20.35 4.64 13.88
CA ARG A 305 20.60 5.63 12.81
C ARG A 305 19.86 5.27 11.54
N GLY A 306 19.07 6.22 11.01
CA GLY A 306 18.46 6.16 9.71
C GLY A 306 19.09 7.18 8.75
N GLU A 307 19.06 6.86 7.46
CA GLU A 307 19.32 7.80 6.37
C GLU A 307 18.07 7.85 5.49
N PHE A 308 17.62 9.04 5.18
CA PHE A 308 16.37 9.26 4.45
C PHE A 308 16.67 10.02 3.16
N TYR A 309 16.30 9.43 2.05
CA TYR A 309 16.50 10.01 0.73
C TYR A 309 15.18 10.07 -0.03
N ILE A 310 15.06 11.07 -0.91
CA ILE A 310 13.95 11.23 -1.82
C ILE A 310 14.49 11.42 -3.24
N THR A 311 13.78 10.85 -4.21
CA THR A 311 14.08 11.07 -5.62
C THR A 311 13.42 12.36 -6.10
N VAL A 312 14.18 13.23 -6.75
CA VAL A 312 13.72 14.49 -7.33
C VAL A 312 14.07 14.56 -8.82
N PRO A 313 13.28 15.25 -9.65
CA PRO A 313 13.61 15.43 -11.07
C PRO A 313 14.98 16.13 -11.27
N HIS A 314 15.72 15.64 -12.25
CA HIS A 314 16.98 16.30 -12.68
C HIS A 314 16.66 17.46 -13.63
N ARG A 315 16.53 18.66 -13.09
CA ARG A 315 16.13 19.89 -13.81
C ARG A 315 17.06 20.28 -14.96
N GLY A 316 18.31 19.88 -14.91
CA GLY A 316 19.30 20.16 -15.96
C GLY A 316 19.23 19.26 -17.20
N ARG A 317 18.23 18.34 -17.27
CA ARG A 317 18.02 17.48 -18.44
C ARG A 317 16.95 18.06 -19.36
N PRO A 318 17.26 18.34 -20.65
CA PRO A 318 16.32 18.99 -21.58
C PRO A 318 15.04 18.20 -21.83
N GLN A 319 15.09 16.86 -21.75
CA GLN A 319 13.95 15.97 -21.98
C GLN A 319 12.98 15.92 -20.80
N VAL A 320 13.38 16.37 -19.61
CA VAL A 320 12.55 16.32 -18.41
C VAL A 320 11.47 17.39 -18.47
N GLN A 321 10.21 16.95 -18.46
CA GLN A 321 9.05 17.84 -18.46
C GLN A 321 8.49 17.95 -17.05
N LEU A 322 8.45 19.16 -16.51
CA LEU A 322 8.00 19.47 -15.16
C LEU A 322 6.74 20.32 -15.16
N SER A 323 5.87 20.06 -14.21
CA SER A 323 4.75 20.94 -13.84
C SER A 323 5.24 22.23 -13.17
N ALA A 324 4.37 23.19 -12.98
CA ALA A 324 4.67 24.40 -12.21
C ALA A 324 5.15 24.10 -10.77
N ALA A 325 4.73 22.97 -10.20
CA ALA A 325 5.18 22.49 -8.89
C ALA A 325 6.54 21.78 -8.92
N GLY A 326 7.21 21.69 -10.07
CA GLY A 326 8.51 21.04 -10.22
C GLY A 326 8.45 19.49 -10.20
N GLN A 327 7.29 18.91 -10.39
CA GLN A 327 7.09 17.46 -10.50
C GLN A 327 7.04 17.04 -11.98
N PHE A 328 7.36 15.78 -12.27
CA PHE A 328 7.17 15.25 -13.61
C PHE A 328 5.71 15.37 -14.06
N THR A 329 5.49 15.86 -15.29
CA THR A 329 4.14 15.94 -15.87
C THR A 329 3.58 14.52 -16.11
N HIS A 330 2.24 14.45 -16.25
CA HIS A 330 1.56 13.20 -16.59
C HIS A 330 2.03 12.68 -17.97
N GLU A 331 2.14 13.56 -18.94
CA GLU A 331 2.60 13.27 -20.30
C GLU A 331 4.00 12.66 -20.28
N TYR A 332 4.92 13.25 -19.50
CA TYR A 332 6.28 12.72 -19.34
C TYR A 332 6.27 11.31 -18.73
N LYS A 333 5.50 11.09 -17.67
CA LYS A 333 5.45 9.79 -16.97
C LYS A 333 4.95 8.65 -17.85
N TYR A 334 3.99 8.94 -18.73
CA TYR A 334 3.24 7.92 -19.47
C TYR A 334 3.50 7.92 -20.98
N SER A 335 4.42 8.77 -21.47
CA SER A 335 4.82 8.76 -22.87
C SER A 335 5.46 7.42 -23.25
N PRO A 336 5.01 6.76 -24.35
CA PRO A 336 5.65 5.56 -24.87
C PRO A 336 7.08 5.82 -25.39
N ASP A 337 7.33 7.03 -25.89
CA ASP A 337 8.60 7.45 -26.51
C ASP A 337 9.62 8.03 -25.50
N ARG A 338 9.29 8.01 -24.20
CA ARG A 338 10.16 8.53 -23.16
C ARG A 338 11.48 7.73 -23.11
N PRO A 339 12.66 8.39 -23.12
CA PRO A 339 13.93 7.73 -22.87
C PRO A 339 13.92 7.00 -21.50
N GLN A 340 14.77 6.01 -21.34
CA GLN A 340 14.91 5.31 -20.07
C GLN A 340 15.26 6.31 -18.95
N ALA A 341 14.49 6.31 -17.85
CA ALA A 341 14.48 7.40 -16.88
C ALA A 341 15.71 7.48 -15.96
N GLY A 342 16.64 6.54 -16.03
CA GLY A 342 17.74 6.38 -15.07
C GLY A 342 18.61 7.61 -14.81
N ALA A 343 18.62 8.59 -15.72
CA ALA A 343 19.36 9.83 -15.56
C ALA A 343 18.47 11.06 -15.30
N ASP A 344 17.17 10.89 -15.28
CA ASP A 344 16.21 12.00 -15.25
C ASP A 344 15.79 12.41 -13.83
N TYR A 345 16.32 11.73 -12.81
CA TYR A 345 16.14 12.09 -11.40
C TYR A 345 17.40 11.85 -10.58
N ARG A 346 17.41 12.39 -9.38
CA ARG A 346 18.50 12.33 -8.42
C ARG A 346 17.97 11.96 -7.04
N ALA A 347 18.71 11.12 -6.33
CA ALA A 347 18.47 10.85 -4.92
C ALA A 347 19.17 11.90 -4.07
N ILE A 348 18.41 12.63 -3.28
CA ILE A 348 18.88 13.66 -2.34
C ILE A 348 18.41 13.33 -0.93
N PRO A 349 19.11 13.80 0.14
CA PRO A 349 18.59 13.69 1.50
C PRO A 349 17.20 14.32 1.60
N LEU A 350 16.27 13.59 2.20
CA LEU A 350 14.95 14.11 2.52
C LEU A 350 15.09 15.22 3.58
N ARG A 351 14.55 16.39 3.33
CA ARG A 351 14.58 17.54 4.23
C ARG A 351 13.19 17.85 4.76
N GLN A 352 13.11 18.43 5.96
CA GLN A 352 11.81 18.79 6.57
C GLN A 352 11.01 19.78 5.72
N GLU A 353 11.67 20.71 5.03
CA GLU A 353 11.03 21.68 4.15
C GLU A 353 10.34 21.04 2.93
N GLN A 354 10.65 19.79 2.63
CA GLN A 354 10.00 19.01 1.57
C GLN A 354 8.70 18.31 2.04
N LEU A 355 8.45 18.32 3.35
CA LEU A 355 7.25 17.77 3.96
C LEU A 355 6.29 18.93 4.28
N ASP A 356 5.07 18.84 3.80
CA ASP A 356 4.02 19.74 4.26
C ASP A 356 3.67 19.49 5.73
N SER A 357 3.01 20.47 6.38
CA SER A 357 2.72 20.41 7.81
C SER A 357 1.80 19.26 8.21
N GLU A 358 0.89 18.84 7.31
CA GLU A 358 -0.04 17.73 7.53
C GLU A 358 0.71 16.40 7.51
N THR A 359 1.54 16.16 6.49
CA THR A 359 2.40 14.98 6.36
C THR A 359 3.37 14.87 7.54
N ALA A 360 4.03 15.96 7.92
CA ALA A 360 4.92 16.01 9.08
C ALA A 360 4.16 15.68 10.38
N GLY A 361 2.97 16.24 10.56
CA GLY A 361 2.10 15.94 11.70
C GLY A 361 1.63 14.49 11.75
N ARG A 362 1.33 13.90 10.59
CA ARG A 362 0.95 12.48 10.45
C ARG A 362 2.12 11.55 10.83
N LEU A 363 3.32 11.78 10.30
CA LEU A 363 4.51 11.01 10.63
C LEU A 363 4.82 11.04 12.13
N ARG A 364 4.77 12.21 12.76
CA ARG A 364 4.99 12.35 14.22
C ARG A 364 4.02 11.50 15.04
N ARG A 365 2.75 11.43 14.63
CA ARG A 365 1.72 10.69 15.38
C ARG A 365 1.76 9.19 15.11
N GLN A 366 1.96 8.78 13.87
CA GLN A 366 1.81 7.38 13.44
C GLN A 366 3.10 6.58 13.56
N VAL A 367 4.26 7.22 13.34
CA VAL A 367 5.57 6.58 13.35
C VAL A 367 6.62 7.42 14.10
N PRO A 368 6.41 7.70 15.40
CA PRO A 368 7.23 8.64 16.17
C PRO A 368 8.73 8.29 16.16
N VAL A 369 9.07 7.01 16.25
CA VAL A 369 10.47 6.56 16.20
C VAL A 369 11.13 6.91 14.87
N VAL A 370 10.41 6.72 13.75
CA VAL A 370 10.92 7.08 12.40
C VAL A 370 11.07 8.60 12.30
N TRP A 371 10.15 9.36 12.92
CA TRP A 371 10.25 10.82 12.96
C TRP A 371 11.50 11.27 13.72
N GLU A 372 11.81 10.69 14.87
CA GLU A 372 13.02 10.98 15.64
C GLU A 372 14.29 10.69 14.82
N MET A 373 14.34 9.52 14.14
CA MET A 373 15.45 9.18 13.24
C MET A 373 15.62 10.18 12.10
N LEU A 374 14.51 10.70 11.54
CA LEU A 374 14.52 11.70 10.49
C LEU A 374 15.08 13.04 11.01
N ASP A 375 14.65 13.49 12.20
CA ASP A 375 15.16 14.69 12.84
C ASP A 375 16.67 14.61 13.09
N GLU A 376 17.16 13.47 13.60
CA GLU A 376 18.60 13.25 13.81
C GLU A 376 19.38 13.25 12.50
N PHE A 377 18.82 12.69 11.43
CA PHE A 377 19.44 12.70 10.11
C PHE A 377 19.57 14.12 9.55
N HIS A 378 18.54 14.98 9.74
CA HIS A 378 18.58 16.39 9.36
C HIS A 378 19.68 17.14 10.12
N GLY A 379 19.71 17.02 11.45
CA GLY A 379 20.69 17.70 12.29
C GLY A 379 22.15 17.34 11.99
N ARG A 380 22.40 16.17 11.38
CA ARG A 380 23.74 15.78 10.88
C ARG A 380 24.10 16.41 9.55
N ASN A 381 23.14 16.52 8.64
CA ASN A 381 23.37 17.05 7.28
C ASN A 381 23.48 18.57 7.25
N ASP A 382 22.89 19.29 8.20
CA ASP A 382 22.99 20.74 8.31
C ASP A 382 24.35 21.20 8.86
N LYS A 383 25.14 20.28 9.45
CA LYS A 383 26.48 20.54 10.01
C LYS A 383 27.61 20.08 9.09
N ALA A 384 27.33 19.43 7.96
CA ALA A 384 28.28 18.91 6.98
C ALA A 384 28.24 19.69 5.65
#